data_6e2b129be604f007d57eb781ee64d03d
#
_entry.id   6e2b129be604f007d57eb781ee64d03d
#
_cell.length_a   1.000
_cell.length_b   1.000
_cell.length_c   1.000
_cell.angle_alpha   90.00
_cell.angle_beta   90.00
_cell.angle_gamma   90.00
#
_symmetry.space_group_name_H-M   'P 1'
#
loop_
_entity.id
_entity.type
_entity.pdbx_description
1 polymer ?
#
loop_
_entity_poly.entity_id
_entity_poly.type
_entity_poly.pdbx_seq_one_letter_code
_entity_poly.pdbx_strand_id
1 'polypeptide(L)'
;MICRILGNTNDRLPEVGLGTWNYTGGVEPLKRGIALGACLIDTAESYGTEEIVGEAVKGVRQCVFLATKVSPRHFRHRDLLLAADRSLQRLRTDYIDLYQLHWPNYVVPIEETMAAMERLVELGKIRFIGVSNFSVSELRKGQAALSKNRIVSNQVRYNLVERSIERRVLPYCQQNQITVIVFSPLATGFYNIKRRDPRNALGQVAAHVHKTEAQLALNWCLRHDSLIVIPKAASVAHVAENCGASGWRLSAEQIKHLELNLGFRRRGGLELFLRRTARHVLQRFGYNL
;
A
#
# COMPACT_ATOMS: atom_id res chain seq x y z
N MET A 1 -16.36 8.17 5.49
CA MET A 1 -15.22 7.62 4.73
C MET A 1 -15.64 7.41 3.27
N ILE A 2 -14.96 8.00 2.31
CA ILE A 2 -15.18 7.74 0.89
C ILE A 2 -14.56 6.39 0.53
N CYS A 3 -15.24 5.61 -0.35
CA CYS A 3 -14.76 4.33 -0.83
C CYS A 3 -14.44 4.38 -2.33
N ARG A 4 -13.42 3.62 -2.74
CA ARG A 4 -12.92 3.51 -4.12
C ARG A 4 -12.97 2.07 -4.60
N ILE A 5 -13.16 1.86 -5.88
CA ILE A 5 -13.18 0.52 -6.49
C ILE A 5 -11.78 -0.08 -6.44
N LEU A 6 -11.67 -1.34 -6.05
CA LEU A 6 -10.42 -2.10 -6.08
C LEU A 6 -10.19 -2.66 -7.49
N GLY A 7 -9.24 -2.07 -8.21
CA GLY A 7 -8.87 -2.56 -9.54
C GLY A 7 -10.07 -2.67 -10.48
N ASN A 8 -10.19 -3.82 -11.11
CA ASN A 8 -11.29 -4.19 -12.00
C ASN A 8 -12.35 -5.08 -11.31
N THR A 9 -12.46 -5.00 -9.98
CA THR A 9 -13.42 -5.78 -9.19
C THR A 9 -14.66 -4.96 -8.84
N ASN A 10 -15.64 -5.60 -8.20
CA ASN A 10 -16.82 -4.92 -7.63
C ASN A 10 -16.60 -4.48 -6.17
N ASP A 11 -15.46 -4.84 -5.56
CA ASP A 11 -15.16 -4.49 -4.17
C ASP A 11 -14.79 -3.02 -4.04
N ARG A 12 -15.30 -2.39 -2.98
CA ARG A 12 -15.03 -0.99 -2.66
C ARG A 12 -14.27 -0.90 -1.35
N LEU A 13 -13.15 -0.20 -1.36
CA LEU A 13 -12.27 -0.02 -0.21
C LEU A 13 -12.29 1.43 0.26
N PRO A 14 -12.16 1.68 1.57
CA PRO A 14 -11.97 3.04 2.08
C PRO A 14 -10.69 3.65 1.47
N GLU A 15 -10.75 4.91 1.09
CA GLU A 15 -9.60 5.61 0.52
C GLU A 15 -8.48 5.85 1.52
N VAL A 16 -8.78 5.74 2.83
CA VAL A 16 -7.79 5.75 3.93
C VAL A 16 -7.91 4.43 4.67
N GLY A 17 -6.87 3.62 4.61
CA GLY A 17 -6.70 2.38 5.36
C GLY A 17 -5.69 2.53 6.49
N LEU A 18 -5.35 1.42 7.14
CA LEU A 18 -4.45 1.31 8.29
C LEU A 18 -3.20 0.51 7.91
N GLY A 19 -2.03 1.13 7.87
CA GLY A 19 -0.75 0.45 7.66
C GLY A 19 -0.12 0.02 8.98
N THR A 20 0.57 -1.14 8.99
CA THR A 20 1.17 -1.69 10.21
C THR A 20 2.70 -1.87 10.15
N TRP A 21 3.37 -1.30 9.18
CA TRP A 21 4.85 -1.31 9.18
C TRP A 21 5.42 -0.54 10.37
N ASN A 22 6.32 -1.18 11.15
CA ASN A 22 6.85 -0.63 12.41
C ASN A 22 5.74 -0.17 13.37
N TYR A 23 4.67 -0.94 13.48
CA TYR A 23 3.54 -0.62 14.32
C TYR A 23 3.75 -1.11 15.75
N THR A 24 3.47 -0.24 16.73
CA THR A 24 3.63 -0.50 18.18
C THR A 24 2.40 -0.10 18.99
N GLY A 25 1.28 0.22 18.32
CA GLY A 25 0.12 0.87 18.95
C GLY A 25 -0.86 -0.07 19.68
N GLY A 26 -0.64 -1.39 19.64
CA GLY A 26 -1.59 -2.33 20.21
C GLY A 26 -2.88 -2.49 19.37
N VAL A 27 -3.92 -3.05 19.96
CA VAL A 27 -5.17 -3.38 19.28
C VAL A 27 -6.09 -2.16 19.13
N GLU A 28 -6.12 -1.27 20.12
CA GLU A 28 -7.10 -0.18 20.22
C GLU A 28 -7.04 0.86 19.08
N PRO A 29 -5.87 1.33 18.60
CA PRO A 29 -5.85 2.22 17.45
C PRO A 29 -6.40 1.57 16.18
N LEU A 30 -6.17 0.25 15.96
CA LEU A 30 -6.72 -0.48 14.82
C LEU A 30 -8.25 -0.57 14.90
N LYS A 31 -8.79 -0.95 16.08
CA LYS A 31 -10.24 -0.99 16.33
C LYS A 31 -10.87 0.39 16.13
N ARG A 32 -10.21 1.45 16.62
CA ARG A 32 -10.70 2.81 16.39
C ARG A 32 -10.75 3.18 14.92
N GLY A 33 -9.75 2.79 14.14
CA GLY A 33 -9.73 3.00 12.68
C GLY A 33 -10.88 2.29 11.99
N ILE A 34 -11.12 1.01 12.32
CA ILE A 34 -12.27 0.23 11.81
C ILE A 34 -13.59 0.95 12.14
N ALA A 35 -13.78 1.39 13.39
CA ALA A 35 -14.98 2.11 13.81
C ALA A 35 -15.18 3.45 13.07
N LEU A 36 -14.12 4.09 12.59
CA LEU A 36 -14.16 5.30 11.76
C LEU A 36 -14.31 5.00 10.25
N GLY A 37 -14.48 3.73 9.88
CA GLY A 37 -14.65 3.27 8.50
C GLY A 37 -13.35 3.04 7.72
N ALA A 38 -12.18 3.08 8.36
CA ALA A 38 -10.91 2.68 7.76
C ALA A 38 -10.76 1.15 7.80
N CYS A 39 -11.68 0.45 7.13
CA CYS A 39 -11.81 -1.01 7.18
C CYS A 39 -10.75 -1.76 6.34
N LEU A 40 -9.86 -1.09 5.64
CA LEU A 40 -8.68 -1.71 5.00
C LEU A 40 -7.54 -1.73 6.01
N ILE A 41 -7.05 -2.92 6.37
CA ILE A 41 -5.83 -3.09 7.18
C ILE A 41 -4.76 -3.77 6.32
N ASP A 42 -3.59 -3.13 6.24
CA ASP A 42 -2.43 -3.64 5.50
C ASP A 42 -1.29 -4.01 6.45
N THR A 43 -0.87 -5.26 6.36
CA THR A 43 0.27 -5.83 7.10
C THR A 43 1.22 -6.59 6.16
N ALA A 44 2.15 -7.36 6.69
CA ALA A 44 3.01 -8.30 5.97
C ALA A 44 3.61 -9.34 6.92
N GLU A 45 3.94 -10.53 6.43
CA GLU A 45 4.59 -11.59 7.22
C GLU A 45 5.90 -11.12 7.87
N SER A 46 6.61 -10.20 7.21
CA SER A 46 7.90 -9.67 7.69
C SER A 46 7.78 -8.54 8.72
N TYR A 47 6.56 -8.04 9.00
CA TYR A 47 6.38 -6.93 9.93
C TYR A 47 6.26 -7.37 11.38
N GLY A 48 5.95 -8.66 11.63
CA GLY A 48 5.68 -9.17 12.98
C GLY A 48 4.38 -8.64 13.60
N THR A 49 3.46 -8.16 12.76
CA THR A 49 2.22 -7.50 13.20
C THR A 49 0.95 -8.25 12.81
N GLU A 50 1.07 -9.40 12.15
CA GLU A 50 -0.11 -10.17 11.74
C GLU A 50 -0.94 -10.66 12.93
N GLU A 51 -0.31 -11.05 14.05
CA GLU A 51 -1.04 -11.53 15.25
C GLU A 51 -1.87 -10.42 15.91
N ILE A 52 -1.30 -9.20 16.02
CA ILE A 52 -2.03 -8.06 16.59
C ILE A 52 -3.16 -7.60 15.65
N VAL A 53 -2.97 -7.71 14.33
CA VAL A 53 -4.04 -7.46 13.35
C VAL A 53 -5.15 -8.51 13.51
N GLY A 54 -4.79 -9.80 13.62
CA GLY A 54 -5.75 -10.88 13.87
C GLY A 54 -6.59 -10.65 15.13
N GLU A 55 -5.98 -10.19 16.22
CA GLU A 55 -6.70 -9.83 17.43
C GLU A 55 -7.61 -8.59 17.23
N ALA A 56 -7.16 -7.59 16.47
CA ALA A 56 -7.93 -6.38 16.23
C ALA A 56 -9.20 -6.64 15.40
N VAL A 57 -9.17 -7.63 14.49
CA VAL A 57 -10.31 -7.95 13.61
C VAL A 57 -11.22 -9.05 14.18
N LYS A 58 -10.90 -9.59 15.36
CA LYS A 58 -11.72 -10.60 16.01
C LYS A 58 -13.14 -10.11 16.23
N GLY A 59 -14.12 -10.90 15.77
CA GLY A 59 -15.55 -10.58 15.86
C GLY A 59 -16.08 -9.62 14.79
N VAL A 60 -15.20 -9.00 13.99
CA VAL A 60 -15.55 -8.07 12.90
C VAL A 60 -14.86 -8.40 11.58
N ARG A 61 -14.28 -9.59 11.44
CA ARG A 61 -13.47 -10.00 10.28
C ARG A 61 -14.17 -9.76 8.94
N GLN A 62 -15.46 -10.06 8.86
CA GLN A 62 -16.26 -9.91 7.64
C GLN A 62 -16.49 -8.44 7.23
N CYS A 63 -16.28 -7.50 8.15
CA CYS A 63 -16.39 -6.07 7.88
C CYS A 63 -15.04 -5.43 7.52
N VAL A 64 -13.94 -6.20 7.56
CA VAL A 64 -12.59 -5.71 7.33
C VAL A 64 -12.01 -6.33 6.07
N PHE A 65 -11.47 -5.49 5.20
CA PHE A 65 -10.67 -5.91 4.07
C PHE A 65 -9.21 -6.06 4.53
N LEU A 66 -8.75 -7.30 4.62
CA LEU A 66 -7.46 -7.66 5.18
C LEU A 66 -6.44 -7.90 4.08
N ALA A 67 -5.39 -7.08 4.06
CA ALA A 67 -4.27 -7.20 3.14
C ALA A 67 -3.00 -7.61 3.88
N THR A 68 -2.30 -8.62 3.38
CA THR A 68 -0.95 -8.97 3.83
C THR A 68 -0.03 -9.27 2.66
N LYS A 69 1.25 -9.54 2.92
CA LYS A 69 2.27 -9.68 1.87
C LYS A 69 3.20 -10.86 2.17
N VAL A 70 3.59 -11.56 1.12
CA VAL A 70 4.62 -12.60 1.15
C VAL A 70 5.99 -12.03 0.78
N SER A 71 7.02 -12.39 1.53
CA SER A 71 8.40 -12.00 1.27
C SER A 71 8.96 -12.68 0.02
N PRO A 72 9.87 -12.03 -0.73
CA PRO A 72 10.49 -12.64 -1.92
C PRO A 72 11.17 -13.98 -1.68
N ARG A 73 11.66 -14.25 -0.47
CA ARG A 73 12.28 -15.54 -0.09
C ARG A 73 11.33 -16.73 -0.19
N HIS A 74 10.03 -16.51 -0.15
CA HIS A 74 9.00 -17.55 -0.19
C HIS A 74 8.28 -17.60 -1.54
N PHE A 75 8.88 -17.12 -2.65
CA PHE A 75 8.23 -17.08 -3.95
C PHE A 75 8.23 -18.42 -4.71
N ARG A 76 9.01 -19.42 -4.29
CA ARG A 76 8.87 -20.78 -4.81
C ARG A 76 7.46 -21.30 -4.49
N HIS A 77 6.88 -22.05 -5.43
CA HIS A 77 5.49 -22.50 -5.37
C HIS A 77 5.10 -23.08 -3.99
N ARG A 78 5.86 -24.08 -3.50
CA ARG A 78 5.59 -24.72 -2.21
C ARG A 78 5.74 -23.76 -1.03
N ASP A 79 6.79 -22.94 -1.05
CA ASP A 79 7.10 -22.03 0.06
C ASP A 79 6.05 -20.92 0.18
N LEU A 80 5.51 -20.47 -0.96
CA LEU A 80 4.46 -19.44 -1.02
C LEU A 80 3.16 -19.96 -0.41
N LEU A 81 2.76 -21.19 -0.73
CA LEU A 81 1.57 -21.81 -0.14
C LEU A 81 1.74 -21.95 1.39
N LEU A 82 2.90 -22.41 1.85
CA LEU A 82 3.20 -22.52 3.29
C LEU A 82 3.27 -21.17 3.99
N ALA A 83 3.77 -20.12 3.30
CA ALA A 83 3.81 -18.77 3.84
C ALA A 83 2.39 -18.21 4.02
N ALA A 84 1.49 -18.45 3.07
CA ALA A 84 0.09 -18.06 3.17
C ALA A 84 -0.59 -18.76 4.36
N ASP A 85 -0.37 -20.06 4.56
CA ASP A 85 -0.93 -20.80 5.69
C ASP A 85 -0.45 -20.24 7.03
N ARG A 86 0.84 -19.91 7.14
CA ARG A 86 1.38 -19.27 8.34
C ARG A 86 0.79 -17.87 8.59
N SER A 87 0.55 -17.10 7.52
CA SER A 87 -0.12 -15.81 7.64
C SER A 87 -1.56 -15.94 8.10
N LEU A 88 -2.32 -16.89 7.55
CA LEU A 88 -3.69 -17.21 7.97
C LEU A 88 -3.75 -17.60 9.46
N GLN A 89 -2.82 -18.42 9.93
CA GLN A 89 -2.71 -18.81 11.34
C GLN A 89 -2.46 -17.59 12.25
N ARG A 90 -1.48 -16.72 11.92
CA ARG A 90 -1.18 -15.51 12.71
C ARG A 90 -2.33 -14.51 12.69
N LEU A 91 -2.98 -14.36 11.54
CA LEU A 91 -4.15 -13.50 11.37
C LEU A 91 -5.44 -14.08 11.97
N ARG A 92 -5.44 -15.37 12.34
CA ARG A 92 -6.59 -16.09 12.91
C ARG A 92 -7.83 -15.98 12.02
N THR A 93 -7.67 -16.24 10.73
CA THR A 93 -8.71 -16.15 9.71
C THR A 93 -8.54 -17.25 8.67
N ASP A 94 -9.63 -17.64 8.02
CA ASP A 94 -9.61 -18.69 6.99
C ASP A 94 -9.27 -18.13 5.60
N TYR A 95 -9.34 -16.82 5.42
CA TYR A 95 -9.03 -16.18 4.14
C TYR A 95 -8.39 -14.79 4.32
N ILE A 96 -7.59 -14.40 3.32
CA ILE A 96 -7.01 -13.07 3.16
C ILE A 96 -7.71 -12.40 1.98
N ASP A 97 -8.13 -11.13 2.12
CA ASP A 97 -8.78 -10.44 1.01
C ASP A 97 -7.79 -10.10 -0.10
N LEU A 98 -6.61 -9.54 0.25
CA LEU A 98 -5.57 -9.18 -0.72
C LEU A 98 -4.23 -9.75 -0.28
N TYR A 99 -3.71 -10.72 -1.04
CA TYR A 99 -2.37 -11.24 -0.82
C TYR A 99 -1.41 -10.64 -1.84
N GLN A 100 -0.29 -10.08 -1.36
CA GLN A 100 0.58 -9.26 -2.19
C GLN A 100 1.99 -9.81 -2.25
N LEU A 101 2.61 -9.82 -3.43
CA LEU A 101 4.04 -10.02 -3.56
C LEU A 101 4.76 -8.76 -3.05
N HIS A 102 5.52 -8.85 -1.94
CA HIS A 102 6.05 -7.69 -1.22
C HIS A 102 7.05 -6.87 -2.03
N TRP A 103 7.88 -7.55 -2.84
CA TRP A 103 8.86 -6.97 -3.75
C TRP A 103 9.04 -7.88 -4.95
N PRO A 104 9.48 -7.37 -6.11
CA PRO A 104 9.90 -8.24 -7.21
C PRO A 104 11.01 -9.18 -6.77
N ASN A 105 10.94 -10.44 -7.21
CA ASN A 105 12.01 -11.42 -7.09
C ASN A 105 12.60 -11.67 -8.50
N TYR A 106 13.92 -11.68 -8.61
CA TYR A 106 14.63 -11.86 -9.88
C TYR A 106 15.33 -13.22 -9.99
N VAL A 107 15.16 -14.09 -8.98
CA VAL A 107 15.77 -15.43 -8.91
C VAL A 107 14.72 -16.51 -9.20
N VAL A 108 13.49 -16.34 -8.70
CA VAL A 108 12.38 -17.26 -8.96
C VAL A 108 11.61 -16.78 -10.19
N PRO A 109 11.34 -17.66 -11.17
CA PRO A 109 10.48 -17.32 -12.32
C PRO A 109 9.12 -16.77 -11.84
N ILE A 110 8.67 -15.68 -12.46
CA ILE A 110 7.40 -15.05 -12.06
C ILE A 110 6.21 -15.96 -12.34
N GLU A 111 6.32 -16.83 -13.34
CA GLU A 111 5.32 -17.82 -13.73
C GLU A 111 5.06 -18.83 -12.60
N GLU A 112 6.13 -19.32 -11.94
CA GLU A 112 6.03 -20.22 -10.79
C GLU A 112 5.32 -19.53 -9.62
N THR A 113 5.69 -18.27 -9.35
CA THR A 113 5.11 -17.48 -8.26
C THR A 113 3.64 -17.17 -8.52
N MET A 114 3.28 -16.75 -9.74
CA MET A 114 1.90 -16.41 -10.07
C MET A 114 1.00 -17.65 -10.12
N ALA A 115 1.49 -18.81 -10.57
CA ALA A 115 0.77 -20.06 -10.47
C ALA A 115 0.44 -20.44 -9.02
N ALA A 116 1.35 -20.20 -8.08
CA ALA A 116 1.08 -20.40 -6.65
C ALA A 116 0.04 -19.42 -6.12
N MET A 117 0.05 -18.15 -6.56
CA MET A 117 -0.97 -17.17 -6.21
C MET A 117 -2.36 -17.57 -6.73
N GLU A 118 -2.46 -18.02 -7.99
CA GLU A 118 -3.72 -18.54 -8.54
C GLU A 118 -4.20 -19.78 -7.78
N ARG A 119 -3.30 -20.66 -7.39
CA ARG A 119 -3.65 -21.83 -6.56
C ARG A 119 -4.24 -21.43 -5.22
N LEU A 120 -3.74 -20.37 -4.57
CA LEU A 120 -4.33 -19.85 -3.33
C LEU A 120 -5.73 -19.28 -3.54
N VAL A 121 -6.00 -18.64 -4.68
CA VAL A 121 -7.35 -18.19 -5.05
C VAL A 121 -8.28 -19.39 -5.23
N GLU A 122 -7.86 -20.42 -5.97
CA GLU A 122 -8.63 -21.64 -6.19
C GLU A 122 -8.97 -22.37 -4.87
N LEU A 123 -8.06 -22.34 -3.91
CA LEU A 123 -8.26 -22.92 -2.58
C LEU A 123 -9.13 -22.03 -1.66
N GLY A 124 -9.55 -20.85 -2.11
CA GLY A 124 -10.30 -19.91 -1.30
C GLY A 124 -9.50 -19.25 -0.16
N LYS A 125 -8.18 -19.45 -0.12
CA LYS A 125 -7.29 -18.88 0.92
C LYS A 125 -7.02 -17.41 0.72
N ILE A 126 -7.08 -16.92 -0.52
CA ILE A 126 -7.00 -15.50 -0.85
C ILE A 126 -8.11 -15.13 -1.85
N ARG A 127 -8.62 -13.90 -1.76
CA ARG A 127 -9.64 -13.42 -2.72
C ARG A 127 -8.99 -12.73 -3.92
N PHE A 128 -8.01 -11.89 -3.70
CA PHE A 128 -7.38 -11.06 -4.73
C PHE A 128 -5.85 -11.15 -4.69
N ILE A 129 -5.26 -11.03 -5.89
CA ILE A 129 -3.82 -11.01 -6.11
C ILE A 129 -3.36 -9.56 -6.25
N GLY A 130 -2.43 -9.14 -5.40
CA GLY A 130 -1.76 -7.84 -5.50
C GLY A 130 -0.25 -7.98 -5.60
N VAL A 131 0.40 -6.87 -5.90
CA VAL A 131 1.86 -6.78 -5.88
C VAL A 131 2.31 -5.50 -5.18
N SER A 132 3.57 -5.42 -4.82
CA SER A 132 4.15 -4.21 -4.22
C SER A 132 5.51 -3.89 -4.83
N ASN A 133 5.76 -2.60 -5.10
CA ASN A 133 6.99 -2.10 -5.67
C ASN A 133 7.31 -2.59 -7.11
N PHE A 134 6.31 -3.01 -7.85
CA PHE A 134 6.47 -3.44 -9.24
C PHE A 134 6.55 -2.24 -10.17
N SER A 135 7.49 -2.26 -11.10
CA SER A 135 7.54 -1.36 -12.25
C SER A 135 6.55 -1.80 -13.32
N VAL A 136 6.33 -0.96 -14.34
CA VAL A 136 5.47 -1.31 -15.49
C VAL A 136 5.88 -2.61 -16.17
N SER A 137 7.18 -2.85 -16.35
CA SER A 137 7.70 -4.09 -16.94
C SER A 137 7.37 -5.32 -16.09
N GLU A 138 7.49 -5.21 -14.77
CA GLU A 138 7.18 -6.30 -13.83
C GLU A 138 5.67 -6.53 -13.72
N LEU A 139 4.85 -5.48 -13.74
CA LEU A 139 3.40 -5.59 -13.81
C LEU A 139 2.95 -6.35 -15.06
N ARG A 140 3.51 -6.01 -16.24
CA ARG A 140 3.20 -6.70 -17.49
C ARG A 140 3.59 -8.19 -17.44
N LYS A 141 4.79 -8.50 -16.95
CA LYS A 141 5.25 -9.89 -16.81
C LYS A 141 4.38 -10.67 -15.82
N GLY A 142 4.10 -10.09 -14.65
CA GLY A 142 3.24 -10.72 -13.67
C GLY A 142 1.82 -10.95 -14.18
N GLN A 143 1.25 -9.97 -14.89
CA GLN A 143 -0.09 -10.15 -15.48
C GLN A 143 -0.10 -11.20 -16.58
N ALA A 144 0.93 -11.26 -17.43
CA ALA A 144 1.05 -12.26 -18.47
C ALA A 144 1.24 -13.69 -17.94
N ALA A 145 1.74 -13.85 -16.72
CA ALA A 145 1.92 -15.12 -16.04
C ALA A 145 0.64 -15.63 -15.33
N LEU A 146 -0.39 -14.82 -15.22
CA LEU A 146 -1.71 -15.22 -14.69
C LEU A 146 -2.61 -15.73 -15.80
N SER A 147 -3.34 -16.82 -15.54
CA SER A 147 -4.23 -17.48 -16.52
C SER A 147 -5.69 -17.04 -16.36
N LYS A 148 -6.20 -16.94 -15.15
CA LYS A 148 -7.61 -16.67 -14.84
C LYS A 148 -7.80 -15.37 -14.06
N ASN A 149 -6.79 -14.96 -13.29
CA ASN A 149 -6.87 -13.85 -12.37
C ASN A 149 -6.19 -12.60 -12.92
N ARG A 150 -6.38 -11.48 -12.21
CA ARG A 150 -5.72 -10.21 -12.52
C ARG A 150 -5.01 -9.67 -11.31
N ILE A 151 -3.93 -8.91 -11.54
CA ILE A 151 -3.32 -8.07 -10.52
C ILE A 151 -4.26 -6.89 -10.28
N VAL A 152 -4.90 -6.84 -9.09
CA VAL A 152 -5.88 -5.80 -8.77
C VAL A 152 -5.24 -4.55 -8.14
N SER A 153 -4.03 -4.70 -7.58
CA SER A 153 -3.33 -3.58 -6.91
C SER A 153 -1.83 -3.64 -7.08
N ASN A 154 -1.20 -2.44 -7.09
CA ASN A 154 0.24 -2.29 -6.92
C ASN A 154 0.49 -1.33 -5.75
N GLN A 155 1.07 -1.85 -4.67
CA GLN A 155 1.39 -1.03 -3.51
C GLN A 155 2.76 -0.37 -3.67
N VAL A 156 2.82 0.96 -3.66
CA VAL A 156 4.05 1.71 -3.94
C VAL A 156 4.21 2.93 -3.02
N ARG A 157 5.45 3.38 -2.86
CA ARG A 157 5.75 4.63 -2.15
C ARG A 157 5.29 5.83 -2.97
N TYR A 158 4.48 6.68 -2.35
CA TYR A 158 4.06 7.93 -2.94
C TYR A 158 3.69 8.96 -1.85
N ASN A 159 4.11 10.19 -2.01
CA ASN A 159 3.80 11.30 -1.10
C ASN A 159 4.23 12.62 -1.73
N LEU A 160 3.97 13.74 -1.07
CA LEU A 160 4.32 15.09 -1.53
C LEU A 160 5.78 15.25 -1.96
N VAL A 161 6.72 14.51 -1.34
CA VAL A 161 8.16 14.67 -1.59
C VAL A 161 8.79 13.53 -2.39
N GLU A 162 8.09 12.41 -2.62
CA GLU A 162 8.54 11.30 -3.47
C GLU A 162 7.46 10.99 -4.50
N ARG A 163 7.68 11.42 -5.75
CA ARG A 163 6.69 11.38 -6.84
C ARG A 163 7.12 10.54 -8.04
N SER A 164 8.03 9.59 -7.85
CA SER A 164 8.64 8.81 -8.94
C SER A 164 7.65 7.99 -9.75
N ILE A 165 6.50 7.60 -9.17
CA ILE A 165 5.48 6.79 -9.86
C ILE A 165 4.68 7.55 -10.91
N GLU A 166 4.60 8.89 -10.82
CA GLU A 166 3.74 9.74 -11.68
C GLU A 166 4.05 9.61 -13.18
N ARG A 167 5.31 9.34 -13.53
CA ARG A 167 5.73 9.32 -14.94
C ARG A 167 5.32 8.06 -15.71
N ARG A 168 5.24 6.91 -15.04
CA ARG A 168 5.03 5.62 -15.71
C ARG A 168 4.08 4.69 -14.95
N VAL A 169 4.34 4.45 -13.66
CA VAL A 169 3.59 3.43 -12.89
C VAL A 169 2.15 3.86 -12.67
N LEU A 170 1.93 5.10 -12.21
CA LEU A 170 0.58 5.60 -11.95
C LEU A 170 -0.28 5.64 -13.23
N PRO A 171 0.15 6.23 -14.37
CA PRO A 171 -0.64 6.20 -15.60
C PRO A 171 -0.91 4.77 -16.09
N TYR A 172 0.07 3.88 -16.01
CA TYR A 172 -0.12 2.49 -16.39
C TYR A 172 -1.16 1.79 -15.51
N CYS A 173 -1.11 1.97 -14.19
CA CYS A 173 -2.08 1.40 -13.27
C CYS A 173 -3.50 1.93 -13.56
N GLN A 174 -3.65 3.23 -13.82
CA GLN A 174 -4.93 3.84 -14.17
C GLN A 174 -5.52 3.25 -15.46
N GLN A 175 -4.71 3.15 -16.52
CA GLN A 175 -5.13 2.58 -17.80
C GLN A 175 -5.53 1.10 -17.74
N ASN A 176 -4.93 0.34 -16.81
CA ASN A 176 -5.16 -1.10 -16.65
C ASN A 176 -6.05 -1.44 -15.46
N GLN A 177 -6.74 -0.46 -14.88
CA GLN A 177 -7.63 -0.65 -13.73
C GLN A 177 -6.93 -1.39 -12.56
N ILE A 178 -5.72 -0.96 -12.21
CA ILE A 178 -4.96 -1.45 -11.07
C ILE A 178 -4.98 -0.37 -9.99
N THR A 179 -5.51 -0.67 -8.82
CA THR A 179 -5.49 0.27 -7.67
C THR A 179 -4.07 0.49 -7.19
N VAL A 180 -3.71 1.74 -6.99
CA VAL A 180 -2.43 2.11 -6.38
C VAL A 180 -2.63 2.27 -4.88
N ILE A 181 -2.08 1.35 -4.08
CA ILE A 181 -2.06 1.46 -2.63
C ILE A 181 -0.78 2.22 -2.23
N VAL A 182 -0.96 3.33 -1.55
CA VAL A 182 0.14 4.26 -1.23
C VAL A 182 0.67 3.96 0.16
N PHE A 183 1.89 3.42 0.24
CA PHE A 183 2.60 3.33 1.51
C PHE A 183 3.50 4.54 1.76
N SER A 184 3.80 4.81 3.04
CA SER A 184 4.52 6.01 3.50
C SER A 184 3.95 7.33 2.93
N PRO A 185 2.62 7.55 2.98
CA PRO A 185 2.02 8.77 2.44
C PRO A 185 2.49 10.02 3.19
N LEU A 186 2.94 9.90 4.44
CA LEU A 186 3.56 10.95 5.26
C LEU A 186 5.10 10.87 5.27
N ALA A 187 5.71 10.36 4.18
CA ALA A 187 7.15 10.36 3.89
C ALA A 187 8.04 9.68 4.96
N THR A 188 7.53 8.64 5.66
CA THR A 188 8.24 7.95 6.76
C THR A 188 8.60 8.88 7.93
N GLY A 189 7.75 9.85 8.18
CA GLY A 189 7.90 10.91 9.18
C GLY A 189 7.57 12.27 8.57
N PHE A 190 6.59 12.95 9.19
CA PHE A 190 6.07 14.23 8.68
C PHE A 190 7.16 15.31 8.55
N TYR A 191 8.18 15.24 9.39
CA TYR A 191 9.36 16.09 9.33
C TYR A 191 10.03 16.09 7.93
N ASN A 192 10.03 14.95 7.23
CA ASN A 192 10.60 14.86 5.89
C ASN A 192 9.83 15.70 4.84
N ILE A 193 8.53 15.92 5.07
CA ILE A 193 7.72 16.83 4.27
C ILE A 193 8.06 18.27 4.63
N LYS A 194 8.09 18.61 5.94
CA LYS A 194 8.39 19.98 6.42
C LYS A 194 9.74 20.48 5.92
N ARG A 195 10.77 19.65 5.89
CA ARG A 195 12.09 20.02 5.34
C ARG A 195 12.06 20.41 3.86
N ARG A 196 11.02 20.02 3.12
CA ARG A 196 10.84 20.34 1.70
C ARG A 196 9.83 21.46 1.47
N ASP A 197 9.37 22.06 2.54
CA ASP A 197 8.39 23.16 2.55
C ASP A 197 8.95 24.41 3.25
N PRO A 198 10.02 25.06 2.71
CA PRO A 198 10.66 26.19 3.36
C PRO A 198 9.77 27.44 3.42
N ARG A 199 8.71 27.50 2.58
CA ARG A 199 7.75 28.60 2.56
C ARG A 199 6.49 28.32 3.36
N ASN A 200 6.44 27.21 4.07
CA ASN A 200 5.28 26.77 4.84
C ASN A 200 3.97 26.74 4.01
N ALA A 201 4.06 26.39 2.74
CA ALA A 201 2.92 26.30 1.84
C ALA A 201 1.86 25.30 2.34
N LEU A 202 2.32 24.18 2.93
CA LEU A 202 1.44 23.18 3.51
C LEU A 202 0.63 23.75 4.68
N GLY A 203 1.30 24.49 5.61
CA GLY A 203 0.63 25.14 6.74
C GLY A 203 -0.37 26.21 6.32
N GLN A 204 -0.01 27.02 5.29
CA GLN A 204 -0.92 28.04 4.75
C GLN A 204 -2.21 27.43 4.19
N VAL A 205 -2.09 26.37 3.36
CA VAL A 205 -3.27 25.71 2.79
C VAL A 205 -4.06 24.99 3.89
N ALA A 206 -3.38 24.33 4.86
CA ALA A 206 -4.03 23.64 5.97
C ALA A 206 -4.90 24.58 6.83
N ALA A 207 -4.37 25.76 7.15
CA ALA A 207 -5.11 26.80 7.87
C ALA A 207 -6.34 27.27 7.08
N HIS A 208 -6.19 27.49 5.77
CA HIS A 208 -7.30 27.94 4.91
C HIS A 208 -8.46 26.92 4.82
N VAL A 209 -8.15 25.62 4.81
CA VAL A 209 -9.18 24.57 4.72
C VAL A 209 -9.59 24.01 6.08
N HIS A 210 -9.10 24.57 7.19
CA HIS A 210 -9.35 24.12 8.55
C HIS A 210 -9.06 22.62 8.78
N LYS A 211 -7.93 22.16 8.24
CA LYS A 211 -7.43 20.79 8.38
C LYS A 211 -6.01 20.77 8.90
N THR A 212 -5.57 19.63 9.42
CA THR A 212 -4.16 19.48 9.79
C THR A 212 -3.28 19.31 8.55
N GLU A 213 -2.01 19.65 8.66
CA GLU A 213 -1.05 19.44 7.58
C GLU A 213 -0.90 17.95 7.20
N ALA A 214 -1.06 17.04 8.18
CA ALA A 214 -1.06 15.60 7.92
C ALA A 214 -2.29 15.17 7.09
N GLN A 215 -3.48 15.66 7.46
CA GLN A 215 -4.69 15.44 6.67
C GLN A 215 -4.56 15.98 5.25
N LEU A 216 -3.97 17.15 5.10
CA LEU A 216 -3.71 17.76 3.80
C LEU A 216 -2.76 16.91 2.95
N ALA A 217 -1.65 16.44 3.52
CA ALA A 217 -0.69 15.60 2.82
C ALA A 217 -1.30 14.26 2.36
N LEU A 218 -2.16 13.65 3.18
CA LEU A 218 -2.92 12.45 2.82
C LEU A 218 -3.93 12.76 1.71
N ASN A 219 -4.70 13.85 1.84
CA ASN A 219 -5.70 14.27 0.86
C ASN A 219 -5.06 14.58 -0.51
N TRP A 220 -3.87 15.19 -0.52
CA TRP A 220 -3.11 15.40 -1.75
C TRP A 220 -2.78 14.06 -2.44
N CYS A 221 -2.42 13.01 -1.72
CA CYS A 221 -2.24 11.68 -2.32
C CYS A 221 -3.55 11.15 -2.94
N LEU A 222 -4.69 11.48 -2.35
CA LEU A 222 -6.01 11.01 -2.76
C LEU A 222 -6.62 11.80 -3.95
N ARG A 223 -5.88 12.73 -4.56
CA ARG A 223 -6.35 13.53 -5.70
C ARG A 223 -6.69 12.72 -6.96
N HIS A 224 -6.22 11.47 -7.04
CA HIS A 224 -6.54 10.53 -8.10
C HIS A 224 -7.43 9.41 -7.57
N ASP A 225 -8.52 9.08 -8.28
CA ASP A 225 -9.51 8.10 -7.83
C ASP A 225 -9.00 6.66 -7.74
N SER A 226 -7.90 6.35 -8.41
CA SER A 226 -7.24 5.04 -8.38
C SER A 226 -6.31 4.85 -7.16
N LEU A 227 -6.19 5.83 -6.27
CA LEU A 227 -5.27 5.79 -5.13
C LEU A 227 -5.99 5.57 -3.80
N ILE A 228 -5.40 4.72 -2.95
CA ILE A 228 -5.78 4.49 -1.55
C ILE A 228 -4.52 4.72 -0.72
N VAL A 229 -4.61 5.39 0.43
CA VAL A 229 -3.48 5.60 1.33
C VAL A 229 -3.58 4.72 2.57
N ILE A 230 -2.44 4.19 3.04
CA ILE A 230 -2.34 3.35 4.24
C ILE A 230 -1.33 3.95 5.23
N PRO A 231 -1.64 5.11 5.84
CA PRO A 231 -0.78 5.69 6.87
C PRO A 231 -0.69 4.77 8.09
N LYS A 232 0.51 4.68 8.72
CA LYS A 232 0.69 4.04 10.02
C LYS A 232 0.46 5.06 11.12
N ALA A 233 -0.35 4.69 12.12
CA ALA A 233 -0.51 5.48 13.33
C ALA A 233 -0.64 4.55 14.55
N ALA A 234 0.17 4.81 15.59
CA ALA A 234 0.23 3.99 16.79
C ALA A 234 -0.63 4.52 17.95
N SER A 235 -1.35 5.63 17.77
CA SER A 235 -2.27 6.18 18.75
C SER A 235 -3.66 6.39 18.17
N VAL A 236 -4.67 6.30 19.01
CA VAL A 236 -6.08 6.56 18.66
C VAL A 236 -6.27 7.96 18.07
N ALA A 237 -5.58 8.97 18.61
CA ALA A 237 -5.66 10.35 18.14
C ALA A 237 -5.12 10.48 16.70
N HIS A 238 -3.94 9.93 16.40
CA HIS A 238 -3.38 9.99 15.05
C HIS A 238 -4.16 9.14 14.04
N VAL A 239 -4.78 8.03 14.46
CA VAL A 239 -5.69 7.27 13.58
C VAL A 239 -6.91 8.12 13.22
N ALA A 240 -7.53 8.78 14.20
CA ALA A 240 -8.67 9.66 13.95
C ALA A 240 -8.30 10.85 13.05
N GLU A 241 -7.13 11.45 13.29
CA GLU A 241 -6.57 12.51 12.43
C GLU A 241 -6.41 12.02 10.98
N ASN A 242 -5.77 10.88 10.77
CA ASN A 242 -5.57 10.31 9.42
C ASN A 242 -6.90 10.01 8.72
N CYS A 243 -7.89 9.46 9.43
CA CYS A 243 -9.23 9.22 8.88
C CYS A 243 -9.93 10.51 8.43
N GLY A 244 -9.67 11.63 9.10
CA GLY A 244 -10.18 12.95 8.73
C GLY A 244 -9.60 13.52 7.42
N ALA A 245 -8.65 12.84 6.78
CA ALA A 245 -8.19 13.17 5.44
C ALA A 245 -9.20 12.81 4.34
N SER A 246 -10.18 11.94 4.63
CA SER A 246 -11.26 11.55 3.73
C SER A 246 -12.47 12.48 3.85
N GLY A 247 -13.32 12.50 2.81
CA GLY A 247 -14.59 13.22 2.84
C GLY A 247 -14.56 14.63 2.26
N TRP A 248 -13.41 15.10 1.82
CA TRP A 248 -13.21 16.41 1.19
C TRP A 248 -12.10 16.34 0.13
N ARG A 249 -11.91 17.41 -0.65
CA ARG A 249 -10.85 17.47 -1.67
C ARG A 249 -10.21 18.85 -1.70
N LEU A 250 -8.91 18.86 -1.95
CA LEU A 250 -8.17 20.06 -2.32
C LEU A 250 -8.64 20.58 -3.66
N SER A 251 -8.74 21.91 -3.82
CA SER A 251 -8.97 22.53 -5.12
C SER A 251 -7.76 22.41 -6.04
N ALA A 252 -7.97 22.61 -7.35
CA ALA A 252 -6.89 22.59 -8.33
C ALA A 252 -5.82 23.66 -8.03
N GLU A 253 -6.23 24.83 -7.55
CA GLU A 253 -5.34 25.93 -7.17
C GLU A 253 -4.51 25.55 -5.93
N GLN A 254 -5.11 24.93 -4.93
CA GLN A 254 -4.42 24.44 -3.73
C GLN A 254 -3.40 23.37 -4.06
N ILE A 255 -3.77 22.41 -4.90
CA ILE A 255 -2.85 21.37 -5.40
C ILE A 255 -1.68 22.01 -6.13
N LYS A 256 -1.95 22.93 -7.08
CA LYS A 256 -0.93 23.63 -7.84
C LYS A 256 -0.01 24.45 -6.92
N HIS A 257 -0.56 25.13 -5.92
CA HIS A 257 0.22 25.91 -4.94
C HIS A 257 1.20 25.01 -4.18
N LEU A 258 0.74 23.85 -3.69
CA LEU A 258 1.60 22.87 -3.01
C LEU A 258 2.68 22.32 -3.95
N GLU A 259 2.33 21.99 -5.19
CA GLU A 259 3.26 21.40 -6.16
C GLU A 259 4.36 22.37 -6.63
N LEU A 260 4.08 23.67 -6.62
CA LEU A 260 5.06 24.72 -6.97
C LEU A 260 5.99 25.08 -5.80
N ASN A 261 5.53 24.95 -4.55
CA ASN A 261 6.25 25.42 -3.37
C ASN A 261 6.95 24.31 -2.56
N LEU A 262 6.50 23.06 -2.68
CA LEU A 262 7.18 21.94 -2.02
C LEU A 262 8.24 21.32 -2.94
N GLY A 263 9.45 21.21 -2.41
CA GLY A 263 10.51 20.45 -3.06
C GLY A 263 10.19 18.94 -3.09
N PHE A 264 10.27 18.32 -4.25
CA PHE A 264 10.03 16.87 -4.38
C PHE A 264 11.13 16.17 -5.18
N ARG A 265 11.16 14.85 -5.09
CA ARG A 265 12.08 13.99 -5.81
C ARG A 265 11.32 13.11 -6.80
N ARG A 266 11.86 13.04 -8.00
CA ARG A 266 11.53 11.99 -8.97
C ARG A 266 12.80 11.24 -9.29
N ARG A 267 12.85 9.97 -8.95
CA ARG A 267 14.02 9.14 -9.24
C ARG A 267 14.20 8.97 -10.74
N GLY A 268 15.40 9.21 -11.21
CA GLY A 268 15.76 9.00 -12.61
C GLY A 268 15.82 7.51 -12.99
N GLY A 269 15.77 7.23 -14.30
CA GLY A 269 15.83 5.85 -14.81
C GLY A 269 17.07 5.10 -14.37
N LEU A 270 18.23 5.78 -14.36
CA LEU A 270 19.52 5.20 -13.92
C LEU A 270 19.48 4.80 -12.43
N GLU A 271 18.96 5.67 -11.54
CA GLU A 271 18.85 5.34 -10.12
C GLU A 271 17.92 4.14 -9.89
N LEU A 272 16.79 4.10 -10.58
CA LEU A 272 15.86 2.98 -10.51
C LEU A 272 16.50 1.69 -11.04
N PHE A 273 17.25 1.77 -12.13
CA PHE A 273 18.02 0.64 -12.67
C PHE A 273 19.05 0.13 -11.68
N LEU A 274 19.90 1.00 -11.13
CA LEU A 274 20.93 0.62 -10.15
C LEU A 274 20.33 -0.04 -8.91
N ARG A 275 19.21 0.47 -8.39
CA ARG A 275 18.50 -0.14 -7.25
C ARG A 275 17.96 -1.53 -7.57
N ARG A 276 17.47 -1.76 -8.78
CA ARG A 276 16.99 -3.07 -9.24
C ARG A 276 18.16 -4.06 -9.36
N THR A 277 19.27 -3.62 -9.98
CA THR A 277 20.47 -4.44 -10.12
C THR A 277 21.06 -4.81 -8.75
N ALA A 278 21.18 -3.85 -7.84
CA ALA A 278 21.61 -4.11 -6.47
C ALA A 278 20.72 -5.14 -5.77
N ARG A 279 19.40 -4.99 -5.87
CA ARG A 279 18.44 -5.95 -5.29
C ARG A 279 18.59 -7.34 -5.92
N HIS A 280 18.72 -7.43 -7.24
CA HIS A 280 18.94 -8.71 -7.94
C HIS A 280 20.20 -9.42 -7.43
N VAL A 281 21.31 -8.69 -7.27
CA VAL A 281 22.55 -9.23 -6.72
C VAL A 281 22.33 -9.71 -5.28
N LEU A 282 21.76 -8.88 -4.42
CA LEU A 282 21.51 -9.23 -3.02
C LEU A 282 20.60 -10.46 -2.88
N GLN A 283 19.54 -10.57 -3.69
CA GLN A 283 18.66 -11.75 -3.67
C GLN A 283 19.40 -13.03 -4.07
N ARG A 284 20.35 -12.98 -5.02
CA ARG A 284 21.19 -14.13 -5.39
C ARG A 284 22.06 -14.61 -4.23
N PHE A 285 22.48 -13.70 -3.35
CA PHE A 285 23.26 -14.04 -2.14
C PHE A 285 22.39 -14.30 -0.92
N GLY A 286 21.07 -14.46 -1.07
CA GLY A 286 20.16 -14.77 0.03
C GLY A 286 19.77 -13.59 0.91
N TYR A 287 20.19 -12.36 0.58
CA TYR A 287 19.77 -11.17 1.31
C TYR A 287 18.37 -10.73 0.85
N ASN A 288 17.44 -10.73 1.77
CA ASN A 288 16.09 -10.22 1.55
C ASN A 288 15.98 -8.81 2.13
N LEU A 289 15.82 -7.83 1.24
CA LEU A 289 15.63 -6.42 1.59
C LEU A 289 14.14 -6.10 1.73
#